data_96f9dd880f17899300763328b3b4d414
#
_entry.id   96f9dd880f17899300763328b3b4d414
#
_cell.length_a   1.000
_cell.length_b   1.000
_cell.length_c   1.000
_cell.angle_alpha   90.00
_cell.angle_beta   90.00
_cell.angle_gamma   90.00
#
_symmetry.space_group_name_H-M   'P 1'
#
loop_
_entity.id
_entity.type
_entity.pdbx_description
1 polymer ?
#
loop_
_entity_poly.entity_id
_entity_poly.type
_entity_poly.pdbx_seq_one_letter_code
_entity_poly.pdbx_strand_id
1 'polypeptide(L)'
;KDELGCKVIAFTMGPPPAEGMLRELMAMGVDEGVLVTAREFGGSDTYATSQIIAAAIDTYGVEADDIILAGRQAIDGDTAQVGPQIAEKLHLPQITYAGEIKKDGNTLTVKRILEDGYMTVKVNTPCMITCIKELNQPRYLSVGGAFEAYSKPLVTMTYETLKDHPLIDKSTIGLAGSPTNILTSFTPPQKGAGMMLEGDGKDTTDKLAGILAAKHII
;
A
#
# COMPACT_ATOMS: atom_id res chain seq x y z
N LYS A 1 15.35 -3.73 -9.36
CA LYS A 1 15.64 -3.26 -10.73
C LYS A 1 17.13 -3.24 -11.01
N ASP A 2 17.93 -2.58 -10.19
CA ASP A 2 19.37 -2.37 -10.45
C ASP A 2 20.16 -3.70 -10.50
N GLU A 3 19.75 -4.69 -9.73
CA GLU A 3 20.40 -6.03 -9.69
C GLU A 3 19.85 -6.99 -10.75
N LEU A 4 18.55 -6.92 -11.04
CA LEU A 4 17.86 -7.90 -11.87
C LEU A 4 17.54 -7.39 -13.28
N GLY A 5 17.68 -6.08 -13.55
CA GLY A 5 17.34 -5.47 -14.83
C GLY A 5 15.84 -5.47 -15.17
N CYS A 6 14.96 -5.71 -14.19
CA CYS A 6 13.52 -5.76 -14.42
C CYS A 6 12.93 -4.37 -14.70
N LYS A 7 11.80 -4.32 -15.42
CA LYS A 7 10.97 -3.13 -15.56
C LYS A 7 10.14 -2.93 -14.29
N VAL A 8 10.01 -1.68 -13.84
CA VAL A 8 9.18 -1.32 -12.68
C VAL A 8 8.08 -0.38 -13.11
N ILE A 9 6.83 -0.76 -12.85
CA ILE A 9 5.63 -0.02 -13.20
C ILE A 9 4.90 0.35 -11.91
N ALA A 10 4.54 1.62 -11.76
CA ALA A 10 3.80 2.09 -10.59
C ALA A 10 2.33 2.34 -10.95
N PHE A 11 1.42 1.74 -10.18
CA PHE A 11 -0.02 1.98 -10.28
C PHE A 11 -0.48 2.87 -9.13
N THR A 12 -1.31 3.86 -9.42
CA THR A 12 -2.03 4.63 -8.40
C THR A 12 -3.45 4.91 -8.83
N MET A 13 -4.39 4.82 -7.89
CA MET A 13 -5.77 5.25 -8.10
C MET A 13 -5.99 6.56 -7.33
N GLY A 14 -6.42 7.58 -8.03
CA GLY A 14 -6.65 8.88 -7.41
C GLY A 14 -7.15 9.94 -8.39
N PRO A 15 -7.40 11.15 -7.91
CA PRO A 15 -7.74 12.27 -8.76
C PRO A 15 -6.56 12.66 -9.68
N PRO A 16 -6.78 13.44 -10.76
CA PRO A 16 -5.72 13.79 -11.70
C PRO A 16 -4.42 14.35 -11.08
N PRO A 17 -4.43 15.13 -9.98
CA PRO A 17 -3.19 15.57 -9.32
C PRO A 17 -2.31 14.43 -8.77
N ALA A 18 -2.82 13.21 -8.63
CA ALA A 18 -2.04 12.04 -8.22
C ALA A 18 -0.95 11.65 -9.25
N GLU A 19 -1.00 12.22 -10.47
CA GLU A 19 0.12 12.13 -11.42
C GLU A 19 1.44 12.58 -10.81
N GLY A 20 1.42 13.63 -9.98
CA GLY A 20 2.62 14.15 -9.31
C GLY A 20 3.37 13.08 -8.51
N MET A 21 2.64 12.21 -7.79
CA MET A 21 3.24 11.09 -7.05
C MET A 21 3.90 10.07 -7.97
N LEU A 22 3.30 9.77 -9.13
CA LEU A 22 3.91 8.88 -10.12
C LEU A 22 5.19 9.49 -10.71
N ARG A 23 5.23 10.81 -10.96
CA ARG A 23 6.43 11.50 -11.42
C ARG A 23 7.56 11.46 -10.40
N GLU A 24 7.24 11.57 -9.11
CA GLU A 24 8.23 11.40 -8.03
C GLU A 24 8.80 9.97 -8.02
N LEU A 25 7.96 8.94 -8.12
CA LEU A 25 8.41 7.55 -8.22
C LEU A 25 9.26 7.30 -9.48
N MET A 26 8.90 7.91 -10.60
CA MET A 26 9.70 7.85 -11.83
C MET A 26 11.07 8.53 -11.66
N ALA A 27 11.13 9.61 -10.89
CA ALA A 27 12.40 10.28 -10.55
C ALA A 27 13.28 9.40 -9.63
N MET A 28 12.69 8.50 -8.85
CA MET A 28 13.39 7.49 -8.04
C MET A 28 13.85 6.28 -8.84
N GLY A 29 13.40 6.10 -10.09
CA GLY A 29 13.85 5.00 -10.94
C GLY A 29 12.75 4.10 -11.49
N VAL A 30 11.48 4.37 -11.23
CA VAL A 30 10.33 3.68 -11.86
C VAL A 30 10.33 3.99 -13.36
N ASP A 31 10.00 3.01 -14.19
CA ASP A 31 10.06 3.12 -15.66
C ASP A 31 8.79 3.68 -16.27
N GLU A 32 7.64 3.34 -15.68
CA GLU A 32 6.34 3.71 -16.20
C GLU A 32 5.33 3.90 -15.08
N GLY A 33 4.39 4.84 -15.24
CA GLY A 33 3.30 5.06 -14.32
C GLY A 33 1.94 4.75 -14.94
N VAL A 34 1.03 4.24 -14.14
CA VAL A 34 -0.38 4.02 -14.51
C VAL A 34 -1.24 4.78 -13.52
N LEU A 35 -1.91 5.82 -14.00
CA LEU A 35 -2.89 6.60 -13.24
C LEU A 35 -4.28 6.06 -13.51
N VAL A 36 -4.91 5.48 -12.50
CA VAL A 36 -6.30 5.01 -12.54
C VAL A 36 -7.19 6.12 -11.98
N THR A 37 -7.95 6.80 -12.84
CA THR A 37 -8.69 7.99 -12.45
C THR A 37 -10.03 8.11 -13.17
N ALA A 38 -11.10 8.27 -12.39
CA ALA A 38 -12.44 8.58 -12.87
C ALA A 38 -13.30 9.12 -11.73
N ARG A 39 -14.36 9.86 -12.05
CA ARG A 39 -15.34 10.31 -11.04
C ARG A 39 -16.06 9.13 -10.39
N GLU A 40 -16.33 8.10 -11.16
CA GLU A 40 -16.99 6.86 -10.77
C GLU A 40 -16.21 6.08 -9.71
N PHE A 41 -14.90 6.31 -9.60
CA PHE A 41 -14.03 5.67 -8.62
C PHE A 41 -13.97 6.42 -7.28
N GLY A 42 -14.52 7.63 -7.22
CA GLY A 42 -14.50 8.47 -6.03
C GLY A 42 -15.29 7.87 -4.87
N GLY A 43 -14.74 8.01 -3.65
CA GLY A 43 -15.37 7.51 -2.42
C GLY A 43 -15.29 6.00 -2.22
N SER A 44 -14.47 5.29 -3.00
CA SER A 44 -14.23 3.86 -2.86
C SER A 44 -13.60 3.52 -1.50
N ASP A 45 -14.17 2.52 -0.82
CA ASP A 45 -13.53 1.85 0.30
C ASP A 45 -12.45 0.85 -0.18
N THR A 46 -11.91 0.03 0.72
CA THR A 46 -10.87 -0.96 0.36
C THR A 46 -11.37 -2.01 -0.63
N TYR A 47 -12.66 -2.41 -0.53
CA TYR A 47 -13.24 -3.40 -1.44
C TYR A 47 -13.35 -2.84 -2.87
N ALA A 48 -13.99 -1.70 -3.04
CA ALA A 48 -14.14 -1.05 -4.33
C ALA A 48 -12.78 -0.63 -4.93
N THR A 49 -11.86 -0.10 -4.11
CA THR A 49 -10.49 0.24 -4.51
C THR A 49 -9.75 -0.97 -5.06
N SER A 50 -9.80 -2.10 -4.35
CA SER A 50 -9.11 -3.31 -4.79
C SER A 50 -9.68 -3.88 -6.09
N GLN A 51 -10.98 -3.74 -6.34
CA GLN A 51 -11.61 -4.14 -7.61
C GLN A 51 -11.09 -3.32 -8.79
N ILE A 52 -11.08 -2.00 -8.61
CA ILE A 52 -10.66 -1.08 -9.67
C ILE A 52 -9.17 -1.26 -9.99
N ILE A 53 -8.31 -1.37 -8.96
CA ILE A 53 -6.88 -1.57 -9.16
C ILE A 53 -6.59 -2.95 -9.74
N ALA A 54 -7.27 -4.01 -9.30
CA ALA A 54 -7.12 -5.35 -9.89
C ALA A 54 -7.52 -5.35 -11.36
N ALA A 55 -8.64 -4.72 -11.73
CA ALA A 55 -9.05 -4.57 -13.12
C ALA A 55 -8.02 -3.80 -13.96
N ALA A 56 -7.43 -2.76 -13.40
CA ALA A 56 -6.39 -1.98 -14.09
C ALA A 56 -5.11 -2.80 -14.30
N ILE A 57 -4.68 -3.57 -13.30
CA ILE A 57 -3.52 -4.46 -13.40
C ILE A 57 -3.77 -5.57 -14.43
N ASP A 58 -4.92 -6.21 -14.39
CA ASP A 58 -5.30 -7.28 -15.34
C ASP A 58 -5.39 -6.74 -16.77
N THR A 59 -5.99 -5.56 -16.96
CA THR A 59 -6.06 -4.88 -18.26
C THR A 59 -4.68 -4.48 -18.79
N TYR A 60 -3.75 -4.12 -17.91
CA TYR A 60 -2.35 -3.84 -18.28
C TYR A 60 -1.62 -5.12 -18.71
N GLY A 61 -1.94 -6.22 -18.08
CA GLY A 61 -1.35 -7.54 -18.27
C GLY A 61 -0.43 -7.94 -17.12
N VAL A 62 -0.51 -9.21 -16.73
CA VAL A 62 0.37 -9.84 -15.72
C VAL A 62 1.07 -11.01 -16.38
N GLU A 63 2.40 -10.95 -16.42
CA GLU A 63 3.24 -12.00 -17.00
C GLU A 63 3.60 -13.06 -15.94
N ALA A 64 4.09 -14.21 -16.40
CA ALA A 64 4.34 -15.39 -15.54
C ALA A 64 5.45 -15.18 -14.49
N ASP A 65 6.34 -14.21 -14.69
CA ASP A 65 7.45 -13.90 -13.77
C ASP A 65 7.27 -12.57 -13.02
N ASP A 66 6.10 -11.96 -13.12
CA ASP A 66 5.80 -10.70 -12.45
C ASP A 66 5.64 -10.84 -10.94
N ILE A 67 6.01 -9.77 -10.26
CA ILE A 67 5.81 -9.60 -8.81
C ILE A 67 5.03 -8.31 -8.61
N ILE A 68 3.85 -8.42 -8.03
CA ILE A 68 3.05 -7.26 -7.65
C ILE A 68 3.42 -6.89 -6.21
N LEU A 69 3.87 -5.66 -6.00
CA LEU A 69 4.24 -5.15 -4.69
C LEU A 69 3.25 -4.08 -4.24
N ALA A 70 2.79 -4.16 -3.01
CA ALA A 70 2.02 -3.12 -2.36
C ALA A 70 2.63 -2.77 -1.00
N GLY A 71 2.33 -1.59 -0.48
CA GLY A 71 2.60 -1.27 0.91
C GLY A 71 1.72 -2.09 1.85
N ARG A 72 2.11 -2.16 3.11
CA ARG A 72 1.34 -2.84 4.17
C ARG A 72 -0.09 -2.28 4.24
N GLN A 73 -0.23 -0.96 4.34
CA GLN A 73 -1.50 -0.26 4.56
C GLN A 73 -1.36 1.23 4.29
N ALA A 74 -2.50 1.90 4.06
CA ALA A 74 -2.55 3.35 4.06
C ALA A 74 -2.50 3.89 5.49
N ILE A 75 -1.85 5.04 5.69
CA ILE A 75 -1.67 5.63 7.02
C ILE A 75 -2.96 6.22 7.60
N ASP A 76 -3.88 6.59 6.76
CA ASP A 76 -5.17 7.19 7.11
C ASP A 76 -6.27 6.16 7.38
N GLY A 77 -6.27 5.03 6.67
CA GLY A 77 -7.29 3.99 6.79
C GLY A 77 -6.92 2.82 7.68
N ASP A 78 -5.65 2.51 7.78
CA ASP A 78 -5.04 1.50 8.67
C ASP A 78 -5.61 0.06 8.57
N THR A 79 -6.22 -0.28 7.41
CA THR A 79 -6.96 -1.54 7.24
C THR A 79 -6.11 -2.72 6.76
N ALA A 80 -5.00 -2.46 6.08
CA ALA A 80 -4.11 -3.47 5.47
C ALA A 80 -4.80 -4.47 4.52
N GLN A 81 -5.87 -4.07 3.85
CA GLN A 81 -6.75 -4.95 3.07
C GLN A 81 -6.54 -4.89 1.56
N VAL A 82 -6.16 -3.72 1.00
CA VAL A 82 -6.15 -3.50 -0.46
C VAL A 82 -5.23 -4.49 -1.18
N GLY A 83 -3.99 -4.67 -0.72
CA GLY A 83 -3.05 -5.62 -1.33
C GLY A 83 -3.60 -7.05 -1.37
N PRO A 84 -3.97 -7.65 -0.22
CA PRO A 84 -4.58 -8.97 -0.18
C PRO A 84 -5.83 -9.12 -1.04
N GLN A 85 -6.70 -8.12 -1.07
CA GLN A 85 -7.92 -8.14 -1.90
C GLN A 85 -7.61 -8.09 -3.40
N ILE A 86 -6.57 -7.35 -3.82
CA ILE A 86 -6.09 -7.37 -5.22
C ILE A 86 -5.61 -8.78 -5.58
N ALA A 87 -4.80 -9.40 -4.73
CA ALA A 87 -4.31 -10.75 -4.96
C ALA A 87 -5.44 -11.77 -5.14
N GLU A 88 -6.46 -11.71 -4.28
CA GLU A 88 -7.65 -12.57 -4.38
C GLU A 88 -8.40 -12.38 -5.70
N LYS A 89 -8.61 -11.12 -6.12
CA LYS A 89 -9.31 -10.80 -7.36
C LYS A 89 -8.56 -11.21 -8.62
N LEU A 90 -7.22 -11.21 -8.56
CA LEU A 90 -6.35 -11.67 -9.63
C LEU A 90 -6.02 -13.17 -9.54
N HIS A 91 -6.55 -13.88 -8.53
CA HIS A 91 -6.26 -15.30 -8.25
C HIS A 91 -4.76 -15.58 -8.09
N LEU A 92 -4.02 -14.65 -7.49
CA LEU A 92 -2.58 -14.76 -7.26
C LEU A 92 -2.27 -15.24 -5.84
N PRO A 93 -1.25 -16.08 -5.67
CA PRO A 93 -0.71 -16.36 -4.35
C PRO A 93 -0.17 -15.08 -3.71
N GLN A 94 -0.27 -14.95 -2.39
CA GLN A 94 0.13 -13.74 -1.70
C GLN A 94 0.91 -14.00 -0.42
N ILE A 95 1.83 -13.08 -0.10
CA ILE A 95 2.54 -13.04 1.19
C ILE A 95 2.46 -11.60 1.73
N THR A 96 1.99 -11.48 2.97
CA THR A 96 1.89 -10.17 3.64
C THR A 96 3.07 -9.91 4.57
N TYR A 97 3.34 -8.61 4.86
CA TYR A 97 4.35 -8.15 5.83
C TYR A 97 5.77 -8.64 5.53
N ALA A 98 6.19 -8.54 4.26
CA ALA A 98 7.52 -8.95 3.83
C ALA A 98 8.60 -8.01 4.37
N GLY A 99 9.52 -8.54 5.17
CA GLY A 99 10.71 -7.85 5.69
C GLY A 99 12.01 -8.24 5.00
N GLU A 100 12.00 -9.34 4.23
CA GLU A 100 13.13 -9.77 3.39
C GLU A 100 12.59 -10.59 2.22
N ILE A 101 13.14 -10.38 1.02
CA ILE A 101 12.77 -11.12 -0.19
C ILE A 101 14.05 -11.57 -0.87
N LYS A 102 14.12 -12.86 -1.21
CA LYS A 102 15.19 -13.45 -2.06
C LYS A 102 14.54 -14.12 -3.26
N LYS A 103 15.01 -13.82 -4.47
CA LYS A 103 14.54 -14.40 -5.73
C LYS A 103 15.55 -15.43 -6.25
N ASP A 104 15.05 -16.61 -6.61
CA ASP A 104 15.81 -17.66 -7.28
C ASP A 104 14.94 -18.23 -8.42
N GLY A 105 15.28 -17.90 -9.64
CA GLY A 105 14.44 -18.18 -10.79
C GLY A 105 13.03 -17.56 -10.60
N ASN A 106 12.00 -18.39 -10.70
CA ASN A 106 10.60 -17.99 -10.49
C ASN A 106 10.11 -18.20 -9.05
N THR A 107 11.01 -18.58 -8.13
CA THR A 107 10.66 -18.80 -6.73
C THR A 107 11.16 -17.64 -5.86
N LEU A 108 10.29 -17.11 -5.02
CA LEU A 108 10.65 -16.15 -3.99
C LEU A 108 10.67 -16.83 -2.63
N THR A 109 11.70 -16.55 -1.85
CA THR A 109 11.77 -16.88 -0.43
C THR A 109 11.58 -15.58 0.35
N VAL A 110 10.50 -15.47 1.11
CA VAL A 110 10.08 -14.26 1.79
C VAL A 110 10.08 -14.49 3.29
N LYS A 111 10.72 -13.57 4.02
CA LYS A 111 10.63 -13.50 5.47
C LYS A 111 9.43 -12.62 5.84
N ARG A 112 8.33 -13.26 6.24
CA ARG A 112 7.13 -12.60 6.71
C ARG A 112 7.26 -12.28 8.19
N ILE A 113 7.14 -11.01 8.56
CA ILE A 113 7.25 -10.56 9.95
C ILE A 113 5.89 -10.70 10.66
N LEU A 114 5.93 -11.21 11.88
CA LEU A 114 4.79 -11.38 12.79
C LEU A 114 5.03 -10.56 14.06
N GLU A 115 4.05 -10.48 14.96
CA GLU A 115 4.16 -9.74 16.22
C GLU A 115 5.27 -10.31 17.13
N ASP A 116 5.38 -11.62 17.21
CA ASP A 116 6.27 -12.36 18.11
C ASP A 116 7.41 -13.11 17.38
N GLY A 117 7.61 -12.83 16.08
CA GLY A 117 8.64 -13.53 15.32
C GLY A 117 8.52 -13.36 13.82
N TYR A 118 8.87 -14.40 13.08
CA TYR A 118 8.77 -14.40 11.62
C TYR A 118 8.52 -15.81 11.07
N MET A 119 7.98 -15.86 9.86
CA MET A 119 7.89 -17.08 9.07
C MET A 119 8.70 -16.93 7.78
N THR A 120 9.35 -17.99 7.35
CA THR A 120 9.96 -18.06 6.02
C THR A 120 9.01 -18.82 5.10
N VAL A 121 8.53 -18.15 4.06
CA VAL A 121 7.54 -18.68 3.12
C VAL A 121 8.12 -18.66 1.72
N LYS A 122 7.88 -19.70 0.94
CA LYS A 122 8.22 -19.76 -0.49
C LYS A 122 6.96 -19.58 -1.32
N VAL A 123 7.07 -18.84 -2.41
CA VAL A 123 6.01 -18.61 -3.39
C VAL A 123 6.60 -18.54 -4.79
N ASN A 124 5.86 -19.01 -5.78
CA ASN A 124 6.23 -18.85 -7.18
C ASN A 124 5.55 -17.60 -7.76
N THR A 125 6.21 -16.99 -8.75
CA THR A 125 5.61 -15.93 -9.58
C THR A 125 4.58 -16.51 -10.56
N PRO A 126 3.57 -15.76 -11.01
CA PRO A 126 3.26 -14.41 -10.53
C PRO A 126 2.68 -14.43 -9.12
N CYS A 127 2.99 -13.43 -8.31
CA CYS A 127 2.52 -13.36 -6.93
C CYS A 127 2.38 -11.91 -6.44
N MET A 128 1.62 -11.74 -5.36
CA MET A 128 1.44 -10.46 -4.68
C MET A 128 2.17 -10.46 -3.33
N ILE A 129 2.89 -9.39 -3.02
CA ILE A 129 3.59 -9.23 -1.75
C ILE A 129 3.26 -7.86 -1.15
N THR A 130 2.86 -7.83 0.13
CA THR A 130 2.79 -6.55 0.85
C THR A 130 4.06 -6.34 1.66
N CYS A 131 4.64 -5.15 1.51
CA CYS A 131 5.95 -4.80 2.04
C CYS A 131 5.82 -3.95 3.30
N ILE A 132 6.74 -4.16 4.25
CA ILE A 132 6.90 -3.29 5.41
C ILE A 132 8.14 -2.40 5.24
N LYS A 133 8.24 -1.34 6.06
CA LYS A 133 9.33 -0.35 5.94
C LYS A 133 10.73 -0.94 6.16
N GLU A 134 10.81 -2.03 6.90
CA GLU A 134 12.06 -2.73 7.23
C GLU A 134 12.67 -3.47 6.03
N LEU A 135 11.92 -3.63 4.93
CA LEU A 135 12.35 -4.36 3.73
C LEU A 135 13.61 -3.75 3.10
N ASN A 136 13.66 -2.40 3.00
CA ASN A 136 14.83 -1.69 2.49
C ASN A 136 14.82 -0.20 2.89
N GLN A 137 15.92 0.49 2.59
CA GLN A 137 16.02 1.94 2.68
C GLN A 137 15.66 2.56 1.31
N PRO A 138 14.62 3.40 1.22
CA PRO A 138 14.28 4.08 -0.03
C PRO A 138 15.41 5.01 -0.50
N ARG A 139 15.67 5.01 -1.79
CA ARG A 139 16.58 6.01 -2.38
C ARG A 139 15.91 7.38 -2.48
N TYR A 140 16.70 8.44 -2.45
CA TYR A 140 16.21 9.79 -2.73
C TYR A 140 16.09 10.05 -4.24
N LEU A 141 15.29 11.06 -4.56
CA LEU A 141 15.25 11.61 -5.92
C LEU A 141 16.63 12.12 -6.34
N SER A 142 16.99 11.92 -7.59
CA SER A 142 18.13 12.62 -8.19
C SER A 142 17.67 13.79 -9.05
N VAL A 143 18.51 14.80 -9.20
CA VAL A 143 18.19 15.95 -10.06
C VAL A 143 17.96 15.50 -11.51
N GLY A 144 18.82 14.60 -12.05
CA GLY A 144 18.62 14.02 -13.38
C GLY A 144 17.31 13.25 -13.47
N GLY A 145 17.01 12.39 -12.48
CA GLY A 145 15.76 11.63 -12.42
C GLY A 145 14.51 12.51 -12.38
N ALA A 146 14.56 13.67 -11.71
CA ALA A 146 13.45 14.62 -11.69
C ALA A 146 13.13 15.19 -13.08
N PHE A 147 14.17 15.50 -13.89
CA PHE A 147 13.99 15.91 -15.28
C PHE A 147 13.51 14.77 -16.18
N GLU A 148 14.12 13.59 -16.06
CA GLU A 148 13.77 12.41 -16.86
C GLU A 148 12.36 11.89 -16.58
N ALA A 149 11.83 12.09 -15.37
CA ALA A 149 10.50 11.64 -14.98
C ALA A 149 9.40 12.10 -15.93
N TYR A 150 9.51 13.32 -16.48
CA TYR A 150 8.52 13.88 -17.38
C TYR A 150 8.57 13.33 -18.82
N SER A 151 9.66 12.68 -19.21
CA SER A 151 9.79 11.98 -20.48
C SER A 151 9.39 10.50 -20.42
N LYS A 152 9.21 9.95 -19.21
CA LYS A 152 8.79 8.56 -19.02
C LYS A 152 7.30 8.36 -19.32
N PRO A 153 6.90 7.17 -19.80
CA PRO A 153 5.52 6.86 -20.12
C PRO A 153 4.59 6.99 -18.91
N LEU A 154 3.45 7.63 -19.13
CA LEU A 154 2.34 7.68 -18.18
C LEU A 154 1.07 7.24 -18.90
N VAL A 155 0.50 6.14 -18.46
CA VAL A 155 -0.77 5.62 -18.95
C VAL A 155 -1.89 6.11 -18.03
N THR A 156 -2.98 6.61 -18.61
CA THR A 156 -4.18 6.97 -17.83
C THR A 156 -5.28 5.97 -18.14
N MET A 157 -5.76 5.29 -17.12
CA MET A 157 -6.91 4.38 -17.19
C MET A 157 -8.13 5.04 -16.54
N THR A 158 -9.19 5.17 -17.30
CA THR A 158 -10.45 5.79 -16.87
C THR A 158 -11.55 4.75 -16.70
N TYR A 159 -12.73 5.18 -16.23
CA TYR A 159 -13.90 4.30 -16.23
C TYR A 159 -14.19 3.77 -17.64
N GLU A 160 -14.11 4.60 -18.68
CA GLU A 160 -14.34 4.18 -20.07
C GLU A 160 -13.34 3.12 -20.55
N THR A 161 -12.10 3.16 -20.05
CA THR A 161 -11.08 2.15 -20.35
C THR A 161 -11.37 0.80 -19.68
N LEU A 162 -11.96 0.82 -18.49
CA LEU A 162 -12.13 -0.36 -17.64
C LEU A 162 -13.56 -0.89 -17.59
N LYS A 163 -14.57 -0.18 -18.11
CA LYS A 163 -16.00 -0.49 -17.92
C LYS A 163 -16.44 -1.87 -18.39
N ASP A 164 -15.74 -2.43 -19.39
CA ASP A 164 -16.06 -3.75 -19.95
C ASP A 164 -15.31 -4.89 -19.24
N HIS A 165 -14.46 -4.57 -18.24
CA HIS A 165 -13.75 -5.55 -17.46
C HIS A 165 -14.70 -6.25 -16.47
N PRO A 166 -14.61 -7.59 -16.26
CA PRO A 166 -15.55 -8.34 -15.40
C PRO A 166 -15.62 -7.87 -13.94
N LEU A 167 -14.54 -7.29 -13.41
CA LEU A 167 -14.49 -6.74 -12.07
C LEU A 167 -15.15 -5.35 -11.95
N ILE A 168 -15.51 -4.69 -13.05
CA ILE A 168 -16.03 -3.32 -13.04
C ILE A 168 -17.53 -3.31 -13.26
N ASP A 169 -18.26 -3.08 -12.18
CA ASP A 169 -19.69 -2.85 -12.19
C ASP A 169 -20.00 -1.59 -11.37
N LYS A 170 -20.90 -0.74 -11.85
CA LYS A 170 -21.28 0.51 -11.17
C LYS A 170 -21.83 0.30 -9.76
N SER A 171 -22.38 -0.87 -9.49
CA SER A 171 -22.90 -1.24 -8.16
C SER A 171 -21.82 -1.71 -7.19
N THR A 172 -20.60 -1.98 -7.68
CA THR A 172 -19.48 -2.52 -6.86
C THR A 172 -18.24 -1.64 -6.85
N ILE A 173 -18.30 -0.45 -7.47
CA ILE A 173 -17.21 0.53 -7.50
C ILE A 173 -17.66 1.87 -6.93
N GLY A 174 -16.70 2.72 -6.58
CA GLY A 174 -16.97 4.05 -6.02
C GLY A 174 -17.71 4.02 -4.69
N LEU A 175 -18.30 5.14 -4.34
CA LEU A 175 -19.06 5.29 -3.08
C LEU A 175 -20.28 4.35 -3.04
N ALA A 176 -20.98 4.19 -4.17
CA ALA A 176 -22.17 3.34 -4.25
C ALA A 176 -21.85 1.86 -4.07
N GLY A 177 -20.68 1.42 -4.52
CA GLY A 177 -20.21 0.04 -4.40
C GLY A 177 -19.41 -0.27 -3.14
N SER A 178 -19.20 0.72 -2.28
CA SER A 178 -18.43 0.55 -1.04
C SER A 178 -19.29 0.00 0.09
N PRO A 179 -19.00 -1.22 0.60
CA PRO A 179 -19.65 -1.76 1.80
C PRO A 179 -19.47 -0.89 3.05
N THR A 180 -18.38 -0.13 3.11
CA THR A 180 -18.06 0.76 4.25
C THR A 180 -18.36 2.21 3.87
N ASN A 181 -19.18 2.88 4.70
CA ASN A 181 -19.51 4.30 4.52
C ASN A 181 -19.17 5.08 5.78
N ILE A 182 -18.62 6.29 5.58
CA ILE A 182 -18.34 7.22 6.69
C ILE A 182 -19.65 7.80 7.20
N LEU A 183 -20.01 7.49 8.44
CA LEU A 183 -21.18 8.05 9.10
C LEU A 183 -20.89 9.44 9.66
N THR A 184 -19.75 9.61 10.31
CA THR A 184 -19.38 10.88 10.98
C THR A 184 -17.87 11.05 10.94
N SER A 185 -17.43 12.28 10.66
CA SER A 185 -16.02 12.69 10.74
C SER A 185 -15.91 13.79 11.80
N PHE A 186 -14.90 13.69 12.66
CA PHE A 186 -14.63 14.71 13.68
C PHE A 186 -13.12 14.84 13.93
N THR A 187 -12.72 16.03 14.37
CA THR A 187 -11.36 16.25 14.83
C THR A 187 -11.28 15.90 16.32
N PRO A 188 -10.38 14.99 16.74
CA PRO A 188 -10.21 14.69 18.15
C PRO A 188 -9.90 15.97 18.96
N PRO A 189 -10.41 16.13 20.18
CA PRO A 189 -10.05 17.26 21.03
C PRO A 189 -8.54 17.25 21.29
N GLN A 190 -7.97 18.45 21.42
CA GLN A 190 -6.54 18.56 21.78
C GLN A 190 -6.30 17.86 23.13
N LYS A 191 -5.22 17.11 23.19
CA LYS A 191 -4.77 16.51 24.46
C LYS A 191 -4.50 17.64 25.45
N GLY A 192 -5.03 17.50 26.67
CA GLY A 192 -4.75 18.42 27.76
C GLY A 192 -3.26 18.41 28.16
N ALA A 193 -2.87 19.32 29.04
CA ALA A 193 -1.55 19.31 29.63
C ALA A 193 -1.30 17.95 30.30
N GLY A 194 -0.14 17.34 30.03
CA GLY A 194 0.27 16.10 30.69
C GLY A 194 0.45 16.30 32.19
N MET A 195 0.61 15.19 32.89
CA MET A 195 1.00 15.22 34.31
C MET A 195 2.53 15.06 34.42
N MET A 196 3.17 16.05 35.05
CA MET A 196 4.58 15.92 35.42
C MET A 196 4.66 15.22 36.78
N LEU A 197 5.44 14.13 36.83
CA LEU A 197 5.71 13.42 38.06
C LEU A 197 7.03 13.94 38.61
N GLU A 198 7.00 14.57 39.79
CA GLU A 198 8.18 15.07 40.50
C GLU A 198 8.58 14.11 41.60
N GLY A 199 9.89 14.01 41.87
CA GLY A 199 10.47 13.16 42.88
C GLY A 199 11.76 12.47 42.42
N ASP A 200 12.30 11.59 43.25
CA ASP A 200 13.43 10.74 42.85
C ASP A 200 12.97 9.63 41.87
N GLY A 201 13.92 8.93 41.25
CA GLY A 201 13.64 7.95 40.22
C GLY A 201 12.75 6.80 40.69
N LYS A 202 12.83 6.39 41.95
CA LYS A 202 12.03 5.30 42.49
C LYS A 202 10.58 5.75 42.75
N ASP A 203 10.41 6.86 43.45
CA ASP A 203 9.08 7.41 43.77
C ASP A 203 8.28 7.76 42.51
N THR A 204 8.94 8.33 41.49
CA THR A 204 8.32 8.64 40.20
C THR A 204 7.92 7.38 39.44
N THR A 205 8.77 6.34 39.51
CA THR A 205 8.45 5.06 38.84
C THR A 205 7.27 4.37 39.51
N ASP A 206 7.24 4.32 40.84
CA ASP A 206 6.12 3.71 41.60
C ASP A 206 4.80 4.47 41.35
N LYS A 207 4.82 5.78 41.30
CA LYS A 207 3.65 6.61 40.94
C LYS A 207 3.20 6.36 39.52
N LEU A 208 4.14 6.30 38.57
CA LEU A 208 3.80 6.01 37.16
C LEU A 208 3.16 4.62 37.01
N ALA A 209 3.77 3.60 37.63
CA ALA A 209 3.23 2.25 37.60
C ALA A 209 1.82 2.20 38.20
N GLY A 210 1.58 2.87 39.32
CA GLY A 210 0.24 2.95 39.92
C GLY A 210 -0.79 3.65 38.99
N ILE A 211 -0.39 4.72 38.31
CA ILE A 211 -1.28 5.41 37.34
C ILE A 211 -1.59 4.51 36.13
N LEU A 212 -0.61 3.78 35.60
CA LEU A 212 -0.79 2.87 34.47
C LEU A 212 -1.68 1.67 34.84
N ALA A 213 -1.46 1.10 36.03
CA ALA A 213 -2.29 0.02 36.57
C ALA A 213 -3.76 0.48 36.77
N ALA A 214 -3.96 1.67 37.34
CA ALA A 214 -5.31 2.22 37.54
C ALA A 214 -6.06 2.49 36.21
N LYS A 215 -5.31 2.67 35.12
CA LYS A 215 -5.86 2.84 33.77
C LYS A 215 -5.93 1.53 32.99
N HIS A 216 -5.63 0.40 33.58
CA HIS A 216 -5.59 -0.93 32.94
C HIS A 216 -4.68 -0.98 31.70
N ILE A 217 -3.56 -0.24 31.73
CA ILE A 217 -2.57 -0.25 30.65
C ILE A 217 -1.51 -1.33 30.91
N ILE A 218 -1.22 -1.60 32.19
CA ILE A 218 -0.36 -2.68 32.67
C ILE A 218 -1.09 -3.46 33.77
#